data_f6466c19184dbf0fc0fdf0f935ec43e6
#
_entry.id   f6466c19184dbf0fc0fdf0f935ec43e6
#
_cell.length_a   1.000
_cell.length_b   1.000
_cell.length_c   1.000
_cell.angle_alpha   90.00
_cell.angle_beta   90.00
_cell.angle_gamma   90.00
#
_symmetry.space_group_name_H-M   'P 1'
#
loop_
_entity.id
_entity.type
_entity.pdbx_description
1 polymer ?
#
loop_
_entity_poly.entity_id
_entity_poly.type
_entity_poly.pdbx_seq_one_letter_code
_entity_poly.pdbx_strand_id
1 'polypeptide(L)'
;MNRIIYKSLAIVTIALTLSACAGRKTYERPQAIDEKLFRTESPATDAQSDATLSWRNIFIDPLLQQHISKALSNNLDVRVAMQNVVSAQAYLKQSKAAFIPTLSVGANYTRSTSSLNAGGGAPDRTYNNLFDITGNASWEADIWGKLSAQKRASYASYLATLEAQKAVQSEVVATLATAYYQLLMLDEQKKVLEQTIEFRTKSLETTKQLKKAGSTTEVATKQIEALVYNAQAQLITINNSVWALENTICVLLGEEPHNIERSTLAEQQFPTQFRQGYAVSLLENRPDVARAELNLRNAFELMNVARSNFYPTLTLSARGGISSTELDTWFSAKSMFANFIAGLAQPILNRRQIRTQYEVQKAAQETALLNFKKAILSAGKEVSDAMHQFSSQDVFIQLKTQEMKAYQDATDYSKQLFDSGMVNYLEVITAEVNRLNAELSVANAQFTRMQYGITLYKALGGGWR
;
A
#
# COMPACT_ATOMS: atom_id res chain seq x y z
N MET A 1 47.78 -43.49 -19.55
CA MET A 1 47.63 -42.13 -19.01
C MET A 1 46.19 -41.58 -19.16
N ASN A 2 45.53 -41.69 -20.31
CA ASN A 2 44.18 -41.15 -20.53
C ASN A 2 43.06 -41.78 -19.64
N ARG A 3 43.07 -43.06 -19.33
CA ARG A 3 42.02 -43.73 -18.50
C ARG A 3 42.00 -43.24 -17.04
N ILE A 4 43.14 -42.84 -16.48
CA ILE A 4 43.24 -42.33 -15.12
C ILE A 4 42.69 -40.91 -15.05
N ILE A 5 42.99 -40.07 -16.07
CA ILE A 5 42.48 -38.70 -16.19
C ILE A 5 40.97 -38.69 -16.31
N TYR A 6 40.36 -39.58 -17.13
CA TYR A 6 38.89 -39.68 -17.24
C TYR A 6 38.23 -40.15 -15.94
N LYS A 7 38.84 -41.08 -15.22
CA LYS A 7 38.33 -41.53 -13.90
C LYS A 7 38.41 -40.44 -12.86
N SER A 8 39.50 -39.69 -12.82
CA SER A 8 39.68 -38.56 -11.91
C SER A 8 38.70 -37.42 -12.23
N LEU A 9 38.47 -37.12 -13.51
CA LEU A 9 37.50 -36.13 -13.95
C LEU A 9 36.06 -36.54 -13.59
N ALA A 10 35.71 -37.83 -13.79
CA ALA A 10 34.39 -38.35 -13.42
C ALA A 10 34.13 -38.29 -11.90
N ILE A 11 35.14 -38.64 -11.08
CA ILE A 11 35.04 -38.54 -9.59
C ILE A 11 34.86 -37.09 -9.13
N VAL A 12 35.60 -36.13 -9.72
CA VAL A 12 35.45 -34.71 -9.44
C VAL A 12 34.07 -34.19 -9.86
N THR A 13 33.56 -34.64 -11.00
CA THR A 13 32.23 -34.26 -11.50
C THR A 13 31.12 -34.81 -10.57
N ILE A 14 31.25 -36.07 -10.12
CA ILE A 14 30.29 -36.67 -9.16
C ILE A 14 30.38 -35.99 -7.78
N ALA A 15 31.57 -35.67 -7.31
CA ALA A 15 31.76 -34.95 -6.05
C ALA A 15 31.17 -33.53 -6.12
N LEU A 16 31.30 -32.82 -7.23
CA LEU A 16 30.70 -31.51 -7.48
C LEU A 16 29.16 -31.56 -7.52
N THR A 17 28.58 -32.61 -8.15
CA THR A 17 27.13 -32.78 -8.23
C THR A 17 26.49 -33.12 -6.88
N LEU A 18 27.15 -33.92 -6.05
CA LEU A 18 26.70 -34.26 -4.69
C LEU A 18 26.81 -33.06 -3.74
N SER A 19 27.81 -32.18 -3.88
CA SER A 19 27.97 -30.97 -3.07
C SER A 19 26.96 -29.87 -3.41
N ALA A 20 26.47 -29.83 -4.66
CA ALA A 20 25.49 -28.80 -5.11
C ALA A 20 24.13 -28.92 -4.39
N CYS A 21 23.73 -30.14 -3.96
CA CYS A 21 22.49 -30.33 -3.20
C CYS A 21 22.58 -29.94 -1.71
N ALA A 22 23.78 -29.97 -1.12
CA ALA A 22 23.96 -29.76 0.34
C ALA A 22 23.90 -28.29 0.79
N GLY A 23 24.00 -27.33 -0.14
CA GLY A 23 24.06 -25.89 0.19
C GLY A 23 22.72 -25.15 0.12
N ARG A 24 21.70 -25.73 -0.52
CA ARG A 24 20.45 -25.02 -0.85
C ARG A 24 19.41 -25.21 0.26
N LYS A 25 19.11 -24.12 1.01
CA LYS A 25 17.92 -24.08 1.89
C LYS A 25 16.71 -23.69 1.06
N THR A 26 15.59 -24.40 1.25
CA THR A 26 14.27 -24.04 0.72
C THR A 26 13.56 -23.14 1.72
N TYR A 27 12.77 -22.21 1.18
CA TYR A 27 11.91 -21.38 2.04
C TYR A 27 10.78 -22.24 2.60
N GLU A 28 10.61 -22.18 3.91
CA GLU A 28 9.46 -22.74 4.62
C GLU A 28 8.72 -21.60 5.29
N ARG A 29 7.40 -21.58 5.14
CA ARG A 29 6.56 -20.56 5.77
C ARG A 29 6.64 -20.73 7.29
N PRO A 30 7.01 -19.68 8.05
CA PRO A 30 6.98 -19.75 9.50
C PRO A 30 5.54 -20.01 9.99
N GLN A 31 5.37 -20.93 10.94
CA GLN A 31 4.10 -21.09 11.67
C GLN A 31 3.93 -19.89 12.61
N ALA A 32 3.29 -18.84 12.13
CA ALA A 32 3.17 -17.58 12.86
C ALA A 32 1.73 -17.23 13.26
N ILE A 33 0.76 -18.12 13.00
CA ILE A 33 -0.67 -17.84 13.15
C ILE A 33 -1.22 -18.72 14.27
N ASP A 34 -1.69 -18.07 15.34
CA ASP A 34 -2.52 -18.68 16.39
C ASP A 34 -4.00 -18.51 16.00
N GLU A 35 -4.84 -19.53 16.17
CA GLU A 35 -6.28 -19.47 15.97
C GLU A 35 -6.95 -18.43 16.88
N LYS A 36 -6.29 -18.07 18.01
CA LYS A 36 -6.72 -17.04 18.96
C LYS A 36 -6.24 -15.63 18.63
N LEU A 37 -5.81 -15.38 17.38
CA LEU A 37 -5.28 -14.08 16.96
C LEU A 37 -6.25 -12.91 17.19
N PHE A 38 -7.57 -13.17 17.10
CA PHE A 38 -8.61 -12.17 17.29
C PHE A 38 -9.20 -12.25 18.71
N ARG A 39 -9.31 -11.08 19.35
CA ARG A 39 -10.07 -10.93 20.59
C ARG A 39 -11.58 -10.81 20.24
N THR A 40 -12.23 -11.94 20.04
CA THR A 40 -13.67 -12.02 19.74
C THR A 40 -14.40 -12.86 20.77
N GLU A 41 -15.62 -12.45 21.11
CA GLU A 41 -16.49 -13.20 22.05
C GLU A 41 -17.06 -14.47 21.40
N SER A 42 -17.11 -14.54 20.08
CA SER A 42 -17.58 -15.69 19.33
C SER A 42 -16.50 -16.15 18.36
N PRO A 43 -16.00 -17.39 18.48
CA PRO A 43 -15.10 -17.95 17.48
C PRO A 43 -15.84 -18.07 16.13
N ALA A 44 -15.13 -17.82 15.03
CA ALA A 44 -15.68 -17.98 13.71
C ALA A 44 -16.10 -19.45 13.49
N THR A 45 -17.38 -19.64 13.18
CA THR A 45 -17.97 -20.96 12.91
C THR A 45 -18.01 -21.28 11.42
N ASP A 46 -17.76 -20.29 10.56
CA ASP A 46 -17.81 -20.41 9.11
C ASP A 46 -16.46 -20.05 8.47
N ALA A 47 -16.07 -20.82 7.44
CA ALA A 47 -14.87 -20.58 6.65
C ALA A 47 -15.01 -19.37 5.71
N GLN A 48 -16.24 -18.91 5.45
CA GLN A 48 -16.48 -17.78 4.55
C GLN A 48 -16.33 -16.45 5.26
N SER A 49 -15.49 -15.58 4.68
CA SER A 49 -15.34 -14.19 5.11
C SER A 49 -15.98 -13.25 4.08
N ASP A 50 -16.64 -12.20 4.54
CA ASP A 50 -17.18 -11.16 3.67
C ASP A 50 -16.08 -10.31 3.03
N ALA A 51 -14.83 -10.45 3.46
CA ALA A 51 -13.64 -9.91 2.77
C ALA A 51 -13.47 -10.41 1.33
N THR A 52 -14.03 -11.57 1.00
CA THR A 52 -14.03 -12.12 -0.37
C THR A 52 -15.06 -11.47 -1.29
N LEU A 53 -16.03 -10.75 -0.72
CA LEU A 53 -17.04 -10.02 -1.47
C LEU A 53 -16.41 -8.83 -2.20
N SER A 54 -16.89 -8.60 -3.42
CA SER A 54 -16.53 -7.36 -4.14
C SER A 54 -17.07 -6.14 -3.39
N TRP A 55 -16.35 -5.03 -3.45
CA TRP A 55 -16.81 -3.76 -2.89
C TRP A 55 -18.18 -3.35 -3.45
N ARG A 56 -18.59 -3.79 -4.64
CA ARG A 56 -19.92 -3.59 -5.21
C ARG A 56 -21.04 -4.22 -4.39
N ASN A 57 -20.76 -5.31 -3.68
CA ASN A 57 -21.74 -5.98 -2.83
C ASN A 57 -21.85 -5.33 -1.44
N ILE A 58 -20.83 -4.56 -1.05
CA ILE A 58 -20.79 -3.84 0.23
C ILE A 58 -21.39 -2.44 0.08
N PHE A 59 -21.00 -1.71 -0.98
CA PHE A 59 -21.48 -0.36 -1.25
C PHE A 59 -22.58 -0.42 -2.30
N ILE A 60 -23.86 -0.35 -1.85
CA ILE A 60 -25.04 -0.55 -2.72
C ILE A 60 -25.41 0.71 -3.49
N ASP A 61 -24.98 1.91 -3.02
CA ASP A 61 -25.26 3.19 -3.67
C ASP A 61 -24.66 3.24 -5.08
N PRO A 62 -25.48 3.40 -6.14
CA PRO A 62 -25.00 3.43 -7.54
C PRO A 62 -24.04 4.57 -7.83
N LEU A 63 -24.23 5.76 -7.21
CA LEU A 63 -23.37 6.91 -7.38
C LEU A 63 -22.00 6.66 -6.75
N LEU A 64 -21.99 6.12 -5.52
CA LEU A 64 -20.73 5.71 -4.89
C LEU A 64 -20.00 4.64 -5.72
N GLN A 65 -20.71 3.65 -6.25
CA GLN A 65 -20.11 2.63 -7.13
C GLN A 65 -19.50 3.22 -8.39
N GLN A 66 -20.15 4.22 -8.99
CA GLN A 66 -19.61 4.94 -10.13
C GLN A 66 -18.33 5.69 -9.77
N HIS A 67 -18.34 6.42 -8.66
CA HIS A 67 -17.15 7.13 -8.17
C HIS A 67 -15.99 6.17 -7.84
N ILE A 68 -16.24 5.04 -7.19
CA ILE A 68 -15.21 4.03 -6.91
C ILE A 68 -14.63 3.46 -8.21
N SER A 69 -15.48 3.13 -9.18
CA SER A 69 -15.03 2.61 -10.48
C SER A 69 -14.14 3.62 -11.21
N LYS A 70 -14.50 4.91 -11.16
CA LYS A 70 -13.76 6.01 -11.75
C LYS A 70 -12.42 6.23 -11.02
N ALA A 71 -12.42 6.21 -9.68
CA ALA A 71 -11.20 6.31 -8.89
C ALA A 71 -10.22 5.17 -9.21
N LEU A 72 -10.68 3.92 -9.23
CA LEU A 72 -9.82 2.78 -9.54
C LEU A 72 -9.17 2.85 -10.93
N SER A 73 -9.80 3.53 -11.90
CA SER A 73 -9.25 3.73 -13.24
C SER A 73 -8.33 4.95 -13.37
N ASN A 74 -8.63 6.04 -12.68
CA ASN A 74 -8.01 7.34 -12.93
C ASN A 74 -7.10 7.82 -11.78
N ASN A 75 -7.28 7.31 -10.56
CA ASN A 75 -6.51 7.74 -9.41
C ASN A 75 -5.00 7.61 -9.65
N LEU A 76 -4.26 8.67 -9.35
CA LEU A 76 -2.83 8.75 -9.66
C LEU A 76 -2.00 7.78 -8.80
N ASP A 77 -2.38 7.51 -7.55
CA ASP A 77 -1.65 6.57 -6.69
C ASP A 77 -1.80 5.13 -7.19
N VAL A 78 -3.01 4.75 -7.67
CA VAL A 78 -3.25 3.46 -8.31
C VAL A 78 -2.40 3.32 -9.58
N ARG A 79 -2.32 4.37 -10.40
CA ARG A 79 -1.50 4.40 -11.62
C ARG A 79 -0.01 4.34 -11.31
N VAL A 80 0.46 5.03 -10.28
CA VAL A 80 1.85 4.93 -9.78
C VAL A 80 2.15 3.51 -9.29
N ALA A 81 1.25 2.90 -8.51
CA ALA A 81 1.40 1.52 -8.06
C ALA A 81 1.51 0.54 -9.24
N MET A 82 0.73 0.76 -10.32
CA MET A 82 0.82 -0.03 -11.55
C MET A 82 2.20 0.13 -12.24
N GLN A 83 2.77 1.34 -12.30
CA GLN A 83 4.11 1.55 -12.85
C GLN A 83 5.21 0.87 -12.02
N ASN A 84 5.03 0.80 -10.71
CA ASN A 84 5.93 0.04 -9.84
C ASN A 84 5.90 -1.47 -10.16
N VAL A 85 4.72 -2.02 -10.50
CA VAL A 85 4.58 -3.41 -10.96
C VAL A 85 5.32 -3.63 -12.29
N VAL A 86 5.18 -2.70 -13.25
CA VAL A 86 5.90 -2.76 -14.53
C VAL A 86 7.42 -2.76 -14.31
N SER A 87 7.91 -1.89 -13.42
CA SER A 87 9.33 -1.84 -13.04
C SER A 87 9.82 -3.14 -12.39
N ALA A 88 9.06 -3.68 -11.44
CA ALA A 88 9.39 -4.95 -10.79
C ALA A 88 9.38 -6.13 -11.78
N GLN A 89 8.47 -6.12 -12.75
CA GLN A 89 8.43 -7.11 -13.84
C GLN A 89 9.67 -7.01 -14.74
N ALA A 90 10.16 -5.80 -15.02
CA ALA A 90 11.37 -5.60 -15.80
C ALA A 90 12.60 -6.17 -15.07
N TYR A 91 12.75 -5.94 -13.76
CA TYR A 91 13.79 -6.55 -12.93
C TYR A 91 13.69 -8.09 -12.90
N LEU A 92 12.49 -8.64 -12.84
CA LEU A 92 12.28 -10.08 -12.93
C LEU A 92 12.72 -10.62 -14.31
N LYS A 93 12.42 -9.94 -15.40
CA LYS A 93 12.90 -10.30 -16.75
C LYS A 93 14.43 -10.26 -16.82
N GLN A 94 15.05 -9.22 -16.25
CA GLN A 94 16.50 -9.09 -16.15
C GLN A 94 17.13 -10.26 -15.38
N SER A 95 16.54 -10.65 -14.23
CA SER A 95 17.06 -11.77 -13.44
C SER A 95 16.91 -13.13 -14.15
N LYS A 96 15.93 -13.29 -15.05
CA LYS A 96 15.80 -14.45 -15.93
C LYS A 96 16.85 -14.42 -17.05
N ALA A 97 17.15 -13.26 -17.59
CA ALA A 97 18.16 -13.07 -18.63
C ALA A 97 19.60 -13.27 -18.11
N ALA A 98 19.83 -13.22 -16.79
CA ALA A 98 21.14 -13.51 -16.19
C ALA A 98 21.69 -14.93 -16.44
N PHE A 99 20.83 -15.85 -16.91
CA PHE A 99 21.24 -17.22 -17.30
C PHE A 99 21.78 -17.30 -18.73
N ILE A 100 21.69 -16.27 -19.53
CA ILE A 100 22.26 -16.23 -20.89
C ILE A 100 23.57 -15.45 -20.88
N PRO A 101 24.52 -15.77 -21.79
CA PRO A 101 25.77 -15.02 -21.89
C PRO A 101 25.55 -13.54 -22.19
N THR A 102 26.43 -12.70 -21.64
CA THR A 102 26.57 -11.30 -22.09
C THR A 102 27.44 -11.26 -23.32
N LEU A 103 27.15 -10.42 -24.28
CA LEU A 103 27.94 -10.16 -25.47
C LEU A 103 28.20 -8.65 -25.56
N SER A 104 29.47 -8.29 -25.74
CA SER A 104 29.89 -6.91 -25.99
C SER A 104 30.82 -6.84 -27.18
N VAL A 105 30.75 -5.76 -27.95
CA VAL A 105 31.67 -5.45 -29.03
C VAL A 105 32.34 -4.14 -28.73
N GLY A 106 33.67 -4.07 -28.92
CA GLY A 106 34.44 -2.86 -28.73
C GLY A 106 35.45 -2.67 -29.86
N ALA A 107 35.73 -1.43 -30.22
CA ALA A 107 36.78 -1.07 -31.13
C ALA A 107 37.73 -0.12 -30.39
N ASN A 108 39.02 -0.44 -30.39
CA ASN A 108 39.99 0.34 -29.69
C ASN A 108 41.19 0.64 -30.61
N TYR A 109 41.76 1.81 -30.48
CA TYR A 109 43.10 2.14 -30.94
C TYR A 109 43.96 2.45 -29.74
N THR A 110 45.08 1.71 -29.62
CA THR A 110 46.02 1.89 -28.54
C THR A 110 47.37 2.24 -29.14
N ARG A 111 47.94 3.39 -28.75
CA ARG A 111 49.33 3.72 -29.02
C ARG A 111 50.09 3.67 -27.72
N SER A 112 51.06 2.77 -27.66
CA SER A 112 51.92 2.57 -26.49
C SER A 112 53.38 2.81 -26.81
N THR A 113 54.10 3.29 -25.81
CA THR A 113 55.58 3.40 -25.87
C THR A 113 56.11 2.83 -24.57
N SER A 114 57.19 2.04 -24.69
CA SER A 114 57.88 1.54 -23.51
C SER A 114 58.86 2.62 -22.98
N SER A 115 59.03 2.63 -21.65
CA SER A 115 60.10 3.40 -21.04
C SER A 115 61.46 2.89 -21.55
N LEU A 116 62.43 3.79 -21.81
CA LEU A 116 63.76 3.41 -22.24
C LEU A 116 64.45 2.44 -21.26
N ASN A 117 64.17 2.59 -19.96
CA ASN A 117 64.71 1.70 -18.93
C ASN A 117 64.03 0.32 -18.88
N ALA A 118 62.81 0.17 -19.43
CA ALA A 118 62.09 -1.09 -19.49
C ALA A 118 62.16 -1.77 -20.89
N GLY A 119 62.66 -1.09 -21.90
CA GLY A 119 62.75 -1.51 -23.30
C GLY A 119 64.03 -2.29 -23.65
N GLY A 120 64.74 -2.90 -22.70
CA GLY A 120 65.89 -3.78 -22.99
C GLY A 120 67.12 -3.06 -23.56
N GLY A 121 67.29 -1.76 -23.33
CA GLY A 121 68.46 -0.99 -23.75
C GLY A 121 68.45 -0.47 -25.19
N ALA A 122 67.29 -0.40 -25.82
CA ALA A 122 67.12 0.22 -27.13
C ALA A 122 67.45 1.73 -27.05
N PRO A 123 68.25 2.29 -27.98
CA PRO A 123 68.63 3.67 -27.93
C PRO A 123 67.51 4.67 -28.15
N ASP A 124 66.42 4.23 -28.82
CA ASP A 124 65.27 5.07 -29.17
C ASP A 124 63.96 4.52 -28.66
N ARG A 125 63.00 5.40 -28.43
CA ARG A 125 61.64 5.04 -28.05
C ARG A 125 60.91 4.39 -29.23
N THR A 126 60.43 3.19 -29.02
CA THR A 126 59.57 2.50 -29.98
C THR A 126 58.11 2.81 -29.67
N TYR A 127 57.35 3.10 -30.69
CA TYR A 127 55.91 3.32 -30.61
C TYR A 127 55.21 2.11 -31.25
N ASN A 128 54.34 1.47 -30.49
CA ASN A 128 53.51 0.39 -30.97
C ASN A 128 52.08 0.87 -31.11
N ASN A 129 51.50 0.74 -32.30
CA ASN A 129 50.11 0.97 -32.55
C ASN A 129 49.39 -0.39 -32.50
N LEU A 130 48.17 -0.40 -31.96
CA LEU A 130 47.32 -1.56 -31.98
C LEU A 130 45.88 -1.14 -32.32
N PHE A 131 45.39 -1.64 -33.43
CA PHE A 131 44.02 -1.45 -33.87
C PHE A 131 43.29 -2.76 -33.60
N ASP A 132 42.22 -2.73 -32.75
CA ASP A 132 41.45 -3.92 -32.46
C ASP A 132 39.93 -3.68 -32.52
N ILE A 133 39.20 -4.64 -33.11
CA ILE A 133 37.80 -4.79 -32.95
C ILE A 133 37.58 -6.17 -32.32
N THR A 134 36.96 -6.20 -31.15
CA THR A 134 36.80 -7.39 -30.35
C THR A 134 35.38 -7.63 -29.91
N GLY A 135 34.85 -8.84 -30.10
CA GLY A 135 33.65 -9.35 -29.44
C GLY A 135 34.05 -10.12 -28.18
N ASN A 136 33.42 -9.80 -27.07
CA ASN A 136 33.62 -10.48 -25.79
C ASN A 136 32.30 -11.10 -25.35
N ALA A 137 32.26 -12.41 -25.15
CA ALA A 137 31.15 -13.13 -24.54
C ALA A 137 31.56 -13.58 -23.13
N SER A 138 30.66 -13.46 -22.14
CA SER A 138 30.89 -13.96 -20.79
C SER A 138 29.64 -14.58 -20.23
N TRP A 139 29.77 -15.72 -19.56
CA TRP A 139 28.69 -16.46 -18.96
C TRP A 139 29.12 -17.05 -17.62
N GLU A 140 28.28 -16.85 -16.58
CA GLU A 140 28.44 -17.45 -15.26
C GLU A 140 27.58 -18.71 -15.17
N ALA A 141 28.19 -19.87 -14.89
CA ALA A 141 27.48 -21.10 -14.67
C ALA A 141 26.91 -21.17 -13.26
N ASP A 142 25.59 -21.34 -13.14
CA ASP A 142 24.85 -21.35 -11.85
C ASP A 142 24.99 -22.68 -11.09
N ILE A 143 26.24 -23.11 -10.80
CA ILE A 143 26.53 -24.37 -10.12
C ILE A 143 25.97 -24.37 -8.69
N TRP A 144 26.12 -23.28 -7.99
CA TRP A 144 25.76 -23.15 -6.58
C TRP A 144 24.38 -22.54 -6.34
N GLY A 145 23.63 -22.27 -7.40
CA GLY A 145 22.28 -21.73 -7.34
C GLY A 145 22.20 -20.24 -6.97
N LYS A 146 23.27 -19.47 -7.18
CA LYS A 146 23.33 -18.02 -6.96
C LYS A 146 22.35 -17.27 -7.85
N LEU A 147 22.41 -17.51 -9.18
CA LEU A 147 21.50 -16.88 -10.14
C LEU A 147 20.05 -17.37 -9.95
N SER A 148 19.88 -18.64 -9.63
CA SER A 148 18.59 -19.24 -9.31
C SER A 148 17.97 -18.59 -8.05
N ALA A 149 18.75 -18.37 -7.00
CA ALA A 149 18.30 -17.66 -5.78
C ALA A 149 17.97 -16.19 -6.11
N GLN A 150 18.80 -15.49 -6.88
CA GLN A 150 18.55 -14.12 -7.33
C GLN A 150 17.24 -14.02 -8.12
N LYS A 151 16.97 -14.96 -9.03
CA LYS A 151 15.70 -15.03 -9.78
C LYS A 151 14.51 -15.23 -8.84
N ARG A 152 14.62 -16.11 -7.83
CA ARG A 152 13.54 -16.31 -6.86
C ARG A 152 13.34 -15.08 -5.95
N ALA A 153 14.42 -14.39 -5.58
CA ALA A 153 14.35 -13.12 -4.86
C ALA A 153 13.60 -12.07 -5.68
N SER A 154 13.97 -11.88 -6.95
CA SER A 154 13.30 -10.95 -7.87
C SER A 154 11.84 -11.33 -8.12
N TYR A 155 11.50 -12.63 -8.17
CA TYR A 155 10.11 -13.08 -8.29
C TYR A 155 9.30 -12.77 -7.04
N ALA A 156 9.85 -13.00 -5.84
CA ALA A 156 9.19 -12.63 -4.58
C ALA A 156 8.98 -11.12 -4.49
N SER A 157 9.96 -10.31 -4.91
CA SER A 157 9.83 -8.84 -4.98
C SER A 157 8.73 -8.40 -5.95
N TYR A 158 8.65 -9.02 -7.12
CA TYR A 158 7.57 -8.76 -8.09
C TYR A 158 6.18 -9.05 -7.50
N LEU A 159 6.01 -10.21 -6.85
CA LEU A 159 4.75 -10.56 -6.18
C LEU A 159 4.44 -9.59 -5.03
N ALA A 160 5.44 -9.19 -4.23
CA ALA A 160 5.25 -8.21 -3.16
C ALA A 160 4.77 -6.85 -3.70
N THR A 161 5.22 -6.46 -4.90
CA THR A 161 4.77 -5.23 -5.56
C THR A 161 3.32 -5.35 -6.07
N LEU A 162 2.89 -6.54 -6.53
CA LEU A 162 1.49 -6.80 -6.86
C LEU A 162 0.58 -6.69 -5.62
N GLU A 163 1.01 -7.23 -4.49
CA GLU A 163 0.24 -7.08 -3.25
C GLU A 163 0.21 -5.63 -2.76
N ALA A 164 1.30 -4.87 -2.96
CA ALA A 164 1.31 -3.43 -2.69
C ALA A 164 0.30 -2.66 -3.55
N GLN A 165 0.14 -3.01 -4.83
CA GLN A 165 -0.87 -2.43 -5.72
C GLN A 165 -2.29 -2.70 -5.20
N LYS A 166 -2.59 -3.94 -4.80
CA LYS A 166 -3.90 -4.29 -4.21
C LYS A 166 -4.17 -3.48 -2.93
N ALA A 167 -3.15 -3.30 -2.07
CA ALA A 167 -3.28 -2.49 -0.86
C ALA A 167 -3.63 -1.03 -1.18
N VAL A 168 -3.02 -0.44 -2.21
CA VAL A 168 -3.35 0.91 -2.68
C VAL A 168 -4.78 0.98 -3.20
N GLN A 169 -5.25 -0.01 -3.97
CA GLN A 169 -6.63 -0.07 -4.44
C GLN A 169 -7.62 -0.14 -3.27
N SER A 170 -7.37 -1.01 -2.29
CA SER A 170 -8.19 -1.12 -1.07
C SER A 170 -8.23 0.20 -0.28
N GLU A 171 -7.10 0.89 -0.17
CA GLU A 171 -7.00 2.20 0.48
C GLU A 171 -7.82 3.26 -0.23
N VAL A 172 -7.71 3.37 -1.56
CA VAL A 172 -8.45 4.34 -2.37
C VAL A 172 -9.96 4.09 -2.25
N VAL A 173 -10.41 2.83 -2.32
CA VAL A 173 -11.82 2.47 -2.14
C VAL A 173 -12.32 2.87 -0.75
N ALA A 174 -11.58 2.54 0.30
CA ALA A 174 -11.98 2.85 1.68
C ALA A 174 -12.00 4.37 1.95
N THR A 175 -10.98 5.08 1.49
CA THR A 175 -10.87 6.54 1.66
C THR A 175 -11.98 7.27 0.91
N LEU A 176 -12.24 6.88 -0.35
CA LEU A 176 -13.30 7.48 -1.15
C LEU A 176 -14.69 7.21 -0.55
N ALA A 177 -14.98 5.96 -0.14
CA ALA A 177 -16.24 5.63 0.50
C ALA A 177 -16.44 6.41 1.80
N THR A 178 -15.38 6.53 2.62
CA THR A 178 -15.43 7.33 3.87
C THR A 178 -15.71 8.81 3.57
N ALA A 179 -15.02 9.39 2.60
CA ALA A 179 -15.24 10.79 2.20
C ALA A 179 -16.65 11.01 1.66
N TYR A 180 -17.16 10.08 0.86
CA TYR A 180 -18.51 10.14 0.32
C TYR A 180 -19.58 10.11 1.42
N TYR A 181 -19.51 9.18 2.37
CA TYR A 181 -20.47 9.13 3.49
C TYR A 181 -20.33 10.32 4.44
N GLN A 182 -19.11 10.85 4.61
CA GLN A 182 -18.92 12.09 5.35
C GLN A 182 -19.59 13.27 4.67
N LEU A 183 -19.59 13.31 3.34
CA LEU A 183 -20.26 14.34 2.56
C LEU A 183 -21.79 14.26 2.75
N LEU A 184 -22.37 13.05 2.74
CA LEU A 184 -23.80 12.85 3.02
C LEU A 184 -24.17 13.28 4.44
N MET A 185 -23.30 13.02 5.42
CA MET A 185 -23.50 13.50 6.80
C MET A 185 -23.51 15.03 6.87
N LEU A 186 -22.58 15.69 6.17
CA LEU A 186 -22.52 17.15 6.14
C LEU A 186 -23.77 17.76 5.49
N ASP A 187 -24.30 17.14 4.45
CA ASP A 187 -25.56 17.57 3.82
C ASP A 187 -26.75 17.45 4.78
N GLU A 188 -26.84 16.36 5.56
CA GLU A 188 -27.90 16.23 6.57
C GLU A 188 -27.74 17.27 7.69
N GLN A 189 -26.51 17.52 8.14
CA GLN A 189 -26.24 18.59 9.12
C GLN A 189 -26.58 19.98 8.56
N LYS A 190 -26.29 20.24 7.29
CA LYS A 190 -26.65 21.49 6.61
C LYS A 190 -28.15 21.69 6.61
N LYS A 191 -28.93 20.66 6.23
CA LYS A 191 -30.39 20.69 6.21
C LYS A 191 -30.98 20.97 7.59
N VAL A 192 -30.47 20.32 8.64
CA VAL A 192 -30.87 20.57 10.03
C VAL A 192 -30.59 22.01 10.45
N LEU A 193 -29.43 22.57 10.09
CA LEU A 193 -29.07 23.95 10.39
C LEU A 193 -29.92 24.96 9.63
N GLU A 194 -30.22 24.74 8.36
CA GLU A 194 -31.10 25.60 7.55
C GLU A 194 -32.51 25.66 8.16
N GLN A 195 -33.07 24.54 8.56
CA GLN A 195 -34.34 24.47 9.27
C GLN A 195 -34.31 25.20 10.62
N THR A 196 -33.20 25.04 11.35
CA THR A 196 -32.98 25.73 12.63
C THR A 196 -32.87 27.22 12.46
N ILE A 197 -32.19 27.74 11.45
CA ILE A 197 -32.08 29.17 11.14
C ILE A 197 -33.46 29.75 10.81
N GLU A 198 -34.23 29.05 9.97
CA GLU A 198 -35.60 29.48 9.63
C GLU A 198 -36.48 29.59 10.89
N PHE A 199 -36.46 28.54 11.71
CA PHE A 199 -37.23 28.53 12.97
C PHE A 199 -36.78 29.64 13.91
N ARG A 200 -35.49 29.82 14.18
CA ARG A 200 -34.95 30.84 15.08
C ARG A 200 -35.23 32.26 14.57
N THR A 201 -35.22 32.45 13.24
CA THR A 201 -35.55 33.77 12.64
C THR A 201 -37.00 34.10 12.86
N LYS A 202 -37.94 33.17 12.72
CA LYS A 202 -39.35 33.33 13.03
C LYS A 202 -39.56 33.63 14.53
N SER A 203 -38.84 32.87 15.38
CA SER A 203 -38.86 33.08 16.84
C SER A 203 -38.36 34.45 17.25
N LEU A 204 -37.28 34.95 16.61
CA LEU A 204 -36.76 36.30 16.83
C LEU A 204 -37.81 37.39 16.51
N GLU A 205 -38.51 37.24 15.39
CA GLU A 205 -39.55 38.21 15.01
C GLU A 205 -40.71 38.17 15.98
N THR A 206 -41.21 36.99 16.37
CA THR A 206 -42.23 36.84 17.40
C THR A 206 -41.83 37.48 18.73
N THR A 207 -40.60 37.22 19.16
CA THR A 207 -40.08 37.83 20.44
C THR A 207 -39.97 39.32 20.38
N LYS A 208 -39.58 39.91 19.21
CA LYS A 208 -39.61 41.38 19.02
C LYS A 208 -41.02 41.95 19.13
N GLN A 209 -42.06 41.29 18.65
CA GLN A 209 -43.45 41.70 18.80
C GLN A 209 -43.92 41.62 20.28
N LEU A 210 -43.60 40.51 20.97
CA LEU A 210 -43.89 40.32 22.39
C LEU A 210 -43.20 41.40 23.25
N LYS A 211 -41.96 41.78 22.91
CA LYS A 211 -41.26 42.89 23.56
C LYS A 211 -42.00 44.19 23.38
N LYS A 212 -42.47 44.53 22.17
CA LYS A 212 -43.25 45.73 21.90
C LYS A 212 -44.55 45.75 22.71
N ALA A 213 -45.16 44.60 22.98
CA ALA A 213 -46.32 44.42 23.85
C ALA A 213 -46.00 44.40 25.34
N GLY A 214 -44.73 44.49 25.74
CA GLY A 214 -44.30 44.47 27.15
C GLY A 214 -44.30 43.07 27.79
N SER A 215 -44.46 42.02 26.99
CA SER A 215 -44.57 40.62 27.49
C SER A 215 -43.22 39.90 27.58
N THR A 216 -42.10 40.50 27.09
CA THR A 216 -40.77 39.94 27.21
C THR A 216 -39.69 41.04 27.28
N THR A 217 -38.44 40.63 27.59
CA THR A 217 -37.32 41.55 27.83
C THR A 217 -36.43 41.71 26.57
N GLU A 218 -35.65 42.84 26.55
CA GLU A 218 -34.58 43.01 25.54
C GLU A 218 -33.53 41.89 25.61
N VAL A 219 -33.25 41.35 26.83
CA VAL A 219 -32.30 40.28 27.04
C VAL A 219 -32.72 39.03 26.23
N ALA A 220 -33.99 38.63 26.31
CA ALA A 220 -34.51 37.50 25.55
C ALA A 220 -34.37 37.70 24.03
N THR A 221 -34.68 38.91 23.53
CA THR A 221 -34.51 39.26 22.11
C THR A 221 -33.05 39.11 21.67
N LYS A 222 -32.11 39.64 22.48
CA LYS A 222 -30.65 39.58 22.15
C LYS A 222 -30.11 38.17 22.22
N GLN A 223 -30.60 37.31 23.12
CA GLN A 223 -30.22 35.88 23.16
C GLN A 223 -30.64 35.14 21.91
N ILE A 224 -31.88 35.33 21.40
CA ILE A 224 -32.32 34.68 20.17
C ILE A 224 -31.54 35.21 18.95
N GLU A 225 -31.33 36.54 18.90
CA GLU A 225 -30.53 37.16 17.83
C GLU A 225 -29.12 36.55 17.79
N ALA A 226 -28.46 36.34 18.94
CA ALA A 226 -27.17 35.67 19.03
C ALA A 226 -27.22 34.21 18.54
N LEU A 227 -28.30 33.48 18.84
CA LEU A 227 -28.49 32.09 18.37
C LEU A 227 -28.72 31.99 16.86
N VAL A 228 -29.38 32.99 16.25
CA VAL A 228 -29.51 33.09 14.79
C VAL A 228 -28.12 33.24 14.15
N TYR A 229 -27.34 34.22 14.62
CA TYR A 229 -25.98 34.44 14.11
C TYR A 229 -25.06 33.24 14.33
N ASN A 230 -25.18 32.55 15.47
CA ASN A 230 -24.42 31.34 15.75
C ASN A 230 -24.74 30.23 14.74
N ALA A 231 -26.03 29.98 14.48
CA ALA A 231 -26.44 28.97 13.50
C ALA A 231 -25.99 29.32 12.06
N GLN A 232 -26.08 30.60 11.68
CA GLN A 232 -25.57 31.09 10.40
C GLN A 232 -24.06 30.88 10.26
N ALA A 233 -23.29 31.15 11.31
CA ALA A 233 -21.84 30.93 11.33
C ALA A 233 -21.50 29.41 11.20
N GLN A 234 -22.25 28.54 11.89
CA GLN A 234 -22.09 27.08 11.75
C GLN A 234 -22.40 26.61 10.31
N LEU A 235 -23.44 27.16 9.66
CA LEU A 235 -23.77 26.86 8.29
C LEU A 235 -22.64 27.20 7.32
N ILE A 236 -21.97 28.35 7.53
CA ILE A 236 -20.77 28.72 6.74
C ILE A 236 -19.66 27.68 6.94
N THR A 237 -19.43 27.25 8.18
CA THR A 237 -18.42 26.23 8.48
C THR A 237 -18.71 24.89 7.79
N ILE A 238 -19.97 24.45 7.78
CA ILE A 238 -20.37 23.23 7.08
C ILE A 238 -20.20 23.38 5.56
N ASN A 239 -20.64 24.49 4.99
CA ASN A 239 -20.47 24.72 3.55
C ASN A 239 -18.98 24.71 3.13
N ASN A 240 -18.09 25.28 3.94
CA ASN A 240 -16.65 25.22 3.71
C ASN A 240 -16.13 23.78 3.81
N SER A 241 -16.65 22.98 4.75
CA SER A 241 -16.29 21.56 4.88
C SER A 241 -16.76 20.71 3.70
N VAL A 242 -17.98 20.96 3.20
CA VAL A 242 -18.51 20.34 1.98
C VAL A 242 -17.61 20.64 0.81
N TRP A 243 -17.30 21.93 0.57
CA TRP A 243 -16.43 22.35 -0.52
C TRP A 243 -15.06 21.68 -0.48
N ALA A 244 -14.40 21.67 0.69
CA ALA A 244 -13.09 21.05 0.86
C ALA A 244 -13.13 19.53 0.65
N LEU A 245 -14.21 18.88 1.07
CA LEU A 245 -14.36 17.42 0.92
C LEU A 245 -14.68 17.03 -0.53
N GLU A 246 -15.50 17.82 -1.26
CA GLU A 246 -15.71 17.65 -2.69
C GLU A 246 -14.39 17.74 -3.46
N ASN A 247 -13.55 18.75 -3.18
CA ASN A 247 -12.22 18.86 -3.77
C ASN A 247 -11.33 17.65 -3.44
N THR A 248 -11.41 17.12 -2.22
CA THR A 248 -10.69 15.91 -1.82
C THR A 248 -11.15 14.68 -2.64
N ILE A 249 -12.46 14.53 -2.83
CA ILE A 249 -13.02 13.47 -3.67
C ILE A 249 -12.58 13.64 -5.13
N CYS A 250 -12.58 14.85 -5.68
CA CYS A 250 -12.09 15.13 -7.05
C CYS A 250 -10.63 14.66 -7.22
N VAL A 251 -9.76 14.94 -6.24
CA VAL A 251 -8.36 14.45 -6.26
C VAL A 251 -8.31 12.91 -6.27
N LEU A 252 -9.15 12.25 -5.45
CA LEU A 252 -9.23 10.79 -5.45
C LEU A 252 -9.75 10.23 -6.79
N LEU A 253 -10.63 10.95 -7.47
CA LEU A 253 -11.12 10.60 -8.80
C LEU A 253 -10.12 10.91 -9.93
N GLY A 254 -9.06 11.66 -9.62
CA GLY A 254 -8.09 12.15 -10.61
C GLY A 254 -8.64 13.25 -11.50
N GLU A 255 -9.48 14.15 -10.98
CA GLU A 255 -10.21 15.18 -11.66
C GLU A 255 -9.96 16.57 -11.09
N GLU A 256 -10.29 17.59 -11.89
CA GLU A 256 -10.32 18.97 -11.44
C GLU A 256 -11.48 19.20 -10.46
N PRO A 257 -11.38 20.19 -9.53
CA PRO A 257 -12.43 20.49 -8.56
C PRO A 257 -13.79 20.78 -9.20
N HIS A 258 -14.82 20.04 -8.79
CA HIS A 258 -16.22 20.22 -9.17
C HIS A 258 -17.16 19.67 -8.10
N ASN A 259 -18.45 19.93 -8.21
CA ASN A 259 -19.46 19.38 -7.31
C ASN A 259 -19.60 17.87 -7.51
N ILE A 260 -19.72 17.13 -6.42
CA ILE A 260 -19.85 15.68 -6.42
C ILE A 260 -21.35 15.31 -6.38
N GLU A 261 -21.80 14.56 -7.39
CA GLU A 261 -23.15 13.97 -7.38
C GLU A 261 -23.26 12.90 -6.29
N ARG A 262 -24.34 12.96 -5.51
CA ARG A 262 -24.53 12.11 -4.34
C ARG A 262 -26.00 11.90 -3.99
N SER A 263 -26.29 10.79 -3.35
CA SER A 263 -27.58 10.45 -2.75
C SER A 263 -27.75 11.11 -1.36
N THR A 264 -28.71 10.68 -0.58
CA THR A 264 -28.94 11.17 0.78
C THR A 264 -28.46 10.15 1.83
N LEU A 265 -28.13 10.62 3.04
CA LEU A 265 -27.72 9.75 4.14
C LEU A 265 -28.83 8.74 4.54
N ALA A 266 -30.09 9.16 4.46
CA ALA A 266 -31.25 8.33 4.83
C ALA A 266 -31.47 7.17 3.86
N GLU A 267 -31.04 7.28 2.60
CA GLU A 267 -31.17 6.22 1.58
C GLU A 267 -30.09 5.16 1.70
N GLN A 268 -29.06 5.39 2.52
CA GLN A 268 -27.93 4.49 2.60
C GLN A 268 -28.28 3.22 3.35
N GLN A 269 -28.00 2.09 2.70
CA GLN A 269 -28.06 0.77 3.32
C GLN A 269 -26.63 0.22 3.44
N PHE A 270 -26.27 -0.22 4.63
CA PHE A 270 -24.98 -0.83 4.90
C PHE A 270 -25.19 -2.16 5.61
N PRO A 271 -24.39 -3.21 5.35
CA PRO A 271 -24.56 -4.49 6.02
C PRO A 271 -24.65 -4.34 7.54
N THR A 272 -25.58 -5.06 8.16
CA THR A 272 -25.77 -5.03 9.62
C THR A 272 -24.81 -5.96 10.34
N GLN A 273 -24.33 -6.99 9.66
CA GLN A 273 -23.39 -7.98 10.20
C GLN A 273 -22.34 -8.33 9.14
N PHE A 274 -21.11 -8.53 9.58
CA PHE A 274 -20.01 -9.02 8.77
C PHE A 274 -19.57 -10.39 9.26
N ARG A 275 -19.42 -11.34 8.33
CA ARG A 275 -18.82 -12.65 8.61
C ARG A 275 -17.29 -12.53 8.57
N GLN A 276 -16.64 -12.83 9.67
CA GLN A 276 -15.19 -12.65 9.76
C GLN A 276 -14.38 -13.77 9.11
N GLY A 277 -14.91 -15.01 9.02
CA GLY A 277 -14.15 -16.19 8.60
C GLY A 277 -13.05 -16.60 9.59
N TYR A 278 -12.24 -17.60 9.23
CA TYR A 278 -11.12 -18.04 10.07
C TYR A 278 -9.92 -17.06 9.98
N ALA A 279 -9.15 -16.95 11.08
CA ALA A 279 -7.97 -16.09 11.15
C ALA A 279 -6.95 -16.33 10.02
N VAL A 280 -6.74 -17.60 9.64
CA VAL A 280 -5.81 -18.00 8.57
C VAL A 280 -6.26 -17.50 7.20
N SER A 281 -7.56 -17.63 6.87
CA SER A 281 -8.10 -17.18 5.58
C SER A 281 -8.10 -15.67 5.43
N LEU A 282 -8.23 -14.93 6.53
CA LEU A 282 -8.11 -13.47 6.54
C LEU A 282 -6.69 -13.02 6.19
N LEU A 283 -5.68 -13.70 6.74
CA LEU A 283 -4.29 -13.37 6.45
C LEU A 283 -3.91 -13.62 4.98
N GLU A 284 -4.52 -14.61 4.34
CA GLU A 284 -4.33 -14.88 2.92
C GLU A 284 -5.02 -13.84 2.02
N ASN A 285 -6.07 -13.19 2.50
CA ASN A 285 -6.82 -12.16 1.78
C ASN A 285 -6.25 -10.74 1.96
N ARG A 286 -5.41 -10.51 2.99
CA ARG A 286 -4.82 -9.19 3.26
C ARG A 286 -3.56 -8.94 2.45
N PRO A 287 -3.57 -7.95 1.54
CA PRO A 287 -2.41 -7.64 0.71
C PRO A 287 -1.18 -7.18 1.49
N ASP A 288 -1.35 -6.50 2.63
CA ASP A 288 -0.27 -6.01 3.48
C ASP A 288 0.47 -7.17 4.17
N VAL A 289 -0.24 -8.18 4.65
CA VAL A 289 0.33 -9.38 5.28
C VAL A 289 1.00 -10.25 4.22
N ALA A 290 0.35 -10.46 3.06
CA ALA A 290 0.94 -11.19 1.93
C ALA A 290 2.23 -10.52 1.43
N ARG A 291 2.24 -9.18 1.34
CA ARG A 291 3.44 -8.41 0.99
C ARG A 291 4.57 -8.62 2.00
N ALA A 292 4.26 -8.61 3.30
CA ALA A 292 5.27 -8.81 4.35
C ALA A 292 5.88 -10.23 4.28
N GLU A 293 5.10 -11.27 4.01
CA GLU A 293 5.58 -12.63 3.78
C GLU A 293 6.48 -12.72 2.54
N LEU A 294 6.08 -12.09 1.43
CA LEU A 294 6.85 -12.07 0.19
C LEU A 294 8.18 -11.30 0.35
N ASN A 295 8.22 -10.25 1.16
CA ASN A 295 9.45 -9.56 1.55
C ASN A 295 10.36 -10.46 2.40
N LEU A 296 9.82 -11.26 3.29
CA LEU A 296 10.59 -12.27 4.03
C LEU A 296 11.18 -13.32 3.08
N ARG A 297 10.39 -13.80 2.12
CA ARG A 297 10.86 -14.74 1.10
C ARG A 297 11.96 -14.12 0.22
N ASN A 298 11.84 -12.86 -0.16
CA ASN A 298 12.87 -12.13 -0.88
C ASN A 298 14.17 -12.06 -0.07
N ALA A 299 14.12 -11.65 1.20
CA ALA A 299 15.27 -11.56 2.07
C ALA A 299 15.94 -12.92 2.32
N PHE A 300 15.15 -13.99 2.45
CA PHE A 300 15.64 -15.37 2.55
C PHE A 300 16.44 -15.76 1.30
N GLU A 301 15.95 -15.46 0.10
CA GLU A 301 16.63 -15.79 -1.14
C GLU A 301 17.89 -14.93 -1.36
N LEU A 302 17.88 -13.65 -0.94
CA LEU A 302 19.08 -12.80 -0.96
C LEU A 302 20.15 -13.29 0.03
N MET A 303 19.77 -13.85 1.16
CA MET A 303 20.69 -14.52 2.08
C MET A 303 21.32 -15.77 1.40
N ASN A 304 20.54 -16.54 0.63
CA ASN A 304 21.08 -17.66 -0.17
C ASN A 304 22.06 -17.18 -1.25
N VAL A 305 21.79 -16.03 -1.90
CA VAL A 305 22.73 -15.38 -2.84
C VAL A 305 24.05 -15.04 -2.13
N ALA A 306 23.96 -14.38 -0.96
CA ALA A 306 25.17 -14.01 -0.19
C ALA A 306 25.93 -15.25 0.30
N ARG A 307 25.25 -16.33 0.64
CA ARG A 307 25.85 -17.62 1.01
C ARG A 307 26.57 -18.26 -0.18
N SER A 308 26.04 -18.15 -1.39
CA SER A 308 26.67 -18.69 -2.59
C SER A 308 28.03 -18.05 -2.90
N ASN A 309 28.28 -16.81 -2.45
CA ASN A 309 29.56 -16.14 -2.63
C ASN A 309 30.73 -16.74 -1.83
N PHE A 310 30.46 -17.67 -0.89
CA PHE A 310 31.50 -18.47 -0.23
C PHE A 310 32.05 -19.59 -1.10
N TYR A 311 31.45 -19.87 -2.25
CA TYR A 311 31.87 -20.92 -3.18
C TYR A 311 32.49 -20.32 -4.43
N PRO A 312 33.40 -21.05 -5.12
CA PRO A 312 34.06 -20.57 -6.34
C PRO A 312 33.08 -20.29 -7.47
N THR A 313 33.23 -19.19 -8.18
CA THR A 313 32.43 -18.87 -9.38
C THR A 313 33.08 -19.49 -10.61
N LEU A 314 32.30 -20.24 -11.39
CA LEU A 314 32.70 -20.73 -12.71
C LEU A 314 32.23 -19.79 -13.80
N THR A 315 33.21 -19.18 -14.49
CA THR A 315 32.96 -18.26 -15.60
C THR A 315 33.51 -18.83 -16.89
N LEU A 316 32.71 -18.82 -17.94
CA LEU A 316 33.11 -19.14 -19.31
C LEU A 316 33.17 -17.82 -20.09
N SER A 317 34.33 -17.53 -20.69
CA SER A 317 34.54 -16.32 -21.48
C SER A 317 35.10 -16.67 -22.84
N ALA A 318 34.61 -16.01 -23.87
CA ALA A 318 35.13 -16.08 -25.23
C ALA A 318 35.44 -14.69 -25.74
N ARG A 319 36.59 -14.50 -26.34
CA ARG A 319 37.01 -13.26 -26.98
C ARG A 319 37.50 -13.57 -28.39
N GLY A 320 37.00 -12.86 -29.37
CA GLY A 320 37.42 -13.01 -30.76
C GLY A 320 37.26 -11.68 -31.49
N GLY A 321 37.99 -11.55 -32.57
CA GLY A 321 37.97 -10.33 -33.36
C GLY A 321 39.12 -10.23 -34.37
N ILE A 322 39.40 -9.01 -34.75
CA ILE A 322 40.53 -8.63 -35.60
C ILE A 322 41.44 -7.69 -34.84
N SER A 323 42.75 -7.92 -34.93
CA SER A 323 43.80 -7.08 -34.26
C SER A 323 45.00 -6.95 -35.16
N SER A 324 45.48 -5.73 -35.39
CA SER A 324 46.67 -5.44 -36.19
C SER A 324 47.45 -4.28 -35.65
N THR A 325 48.74 -4.26 -35.89
CA THR A 325 49.63 -3.12 -35.61
C THR A 325 49.61 -2.07 -36.72
N GLU A 326 49.14 -2.45 -37.92
CA GLU A 326 49.07 -1.57 -39.08
C GLU A 326 47.62 -1.49 -39.58
N LEU A 327 47.23 -0.31 -40.06
CA LEU A 327 45.86 -0.03 -40.46
C LEU A 327 45.50 -0.72 -41.78
N ASP A 328 46.44 -0.89 -42.70
CA ASP A 328 46.27 -1.56 -44.00
C ASP A 328 46.07 -3.04 -43.90
N THR A 329 46.63 -3.68 -42.88
CA THR A 329 46.49 -5.12 -42.63
C THR A 329 45.32 -5.44 -41.67
N TRP A 330 44.63 -4.43 -41.09
CA TRP A 330 43.67 -4.59 -40.03
C TRP A 330 42.47 -5.52 -40.42
N PHE A 331 41.94 -5.34 -41.61
CA PHE A 331 40.85 -6.17 -42.13
C PHE A 331 41.30 -7.44 -42.86
N SER A 332 42.54 -7.89 -42.60
CA SER A 332 43.09 -9.14 -43.16
C SER A 332 42.60 -10.37 -42.35
N ALA A 333 42.44 -11.49 -43.04
CA ALA A 333 42.18 -12.79 -42.38
C ALA A 333 43.30 -13.20 -41.41
N LYS A 334 44.53 -12.71 -41.63
CA LYS A 334 45.68 -12.92 -40.73
C LYS A 334 45.57 -12.17 -39.41
N SER A 335 44.73 -11.15 -39.32
CA SER A 335 44.46 -10.37 -38.11
C SER A 335 43.37 -10.98 -37.21
N MET A 336 42.72 -12.04 -37.65
CA MET A 336 41.67 -12.74 -36.89
C MET A 336 42.26 -13.52 -35.72
N PHE A 337 41.63 -13.45 -34.57
CA PHE A 337 41.96 -14.27 -33.40
C PHE A 337 40.69 -14.70 -32.63
N ALA A 338 40.79 -15.79 -31.88
CA ALA A 338 39.75 -16.30 -30.98
C ALA A 338 40.41 -16.94 -29.75
N ASN A 339 39.94 -16.58 -28.59
CA ASN A 339 40.32 -17.14 -27.30
C ASN A 339 39.11 -17.64 -26.54
N PHE A 340 39.21 -18.81 -25.92
CA PHE A 340 38.20 -19.35 -25.02
C PHE A 340 38.83 -19.61 -23.66
N ILE A 341 38.22 -19.15 -22.59
CA ILE A 341 38.72 -19.24 -21.21
C ILE A 341 37.59 -19.82 -20.34
N ALA A 342 37.85 -20.94 -19.67
CA ALA A 342 37.04 -21.46 -18.58
C ALA A 342 37.79 -21.23 -17.28
N GLY A 343 37.23 -20.40 -16.39
CA GLY A 343 37.89 -20.02 -15.15
C GLY A 343 37.04 -20.35 -13.92
N LEU A 344 37.68 -20.93 -12.89
CA LEU A 344 37.11 -21.12 -11.58
C LEU A 344 37.86 -20.20 -10.62
N ALA A 345 37.14 -19.24 -10.02
CA ALA A 345 37.76 -18.23 -9.16
C ALA A 345 37.05 -18.14 -7.81
N GLN A 346 37.84 -18.12 -6.72
CA GLN A 346 37.37 -17.88 -5.35
C GLN A 346 38.28 -16.87 -4.67
N PRO A 347 37.77 -15.70 -4.23
CA PRO A 347 38.52 -14.77 -3.42
C PRO A 347 38.84 -15.38 -2.05
N ILE A 348 40.14 -15.52 -1.73
CA ILE A 348 40.60 -16.03 -0.44
C ILE A 348 40.72 -14.90 0.58
N LEU A 349 41.31 -13.77 0.17
CA LEU A 349 41.47 -12.57 0.98
C LEU A 349 40.76 -11.39 0.31
N ASN A 350 39.58 -11.03 0.82
CA ASN A 350 38.76 -9.96 0.27
C ASN A 350 38.33 -8.92 1.32
N ARG A 351 39.17 -8.66 2.32
CA ARG A 351 38.90 -7.71 3.41
C ARG A 351 37.56 -7.96 4.11
N ARG A 352 37.21 -9.23 4.34
CA ARG A 352 35.95 -9.67 4.99
C ARG A 352 34.67 -9.38 4.18
N GLN A 353 34.71 -8.86 2.97
CA GLN A 353 33.56 -8.39 2.22
C GLN A 353 32.46 -9.47 2.07
N ILE A 354 32.81 -10.70 1.66
CA ILE A 354 31.85 -11.82 1.51
C ILE A 354 31.17 -12.13 2.86
N ARG A 355 31.95 -12.19 3.94
CA ARG A 355 31.44 -12.50 5.27
C ARG A 355 30.50 -11.41 5.79
N THR A 356 30.88 -10.14 5.64
CA THR A 356 30.05 -8.99 6.01
C THR A 356 28.74 -8.99 5.21
N GLN A 357 28.79 -9.24 3.90
CA GLN A 357 27.58 -9.31 3.07
C GLN A 357 26.63 -10.42 3.55
N TYR A 358 27.16 -11.60 3.91
CA TYR A 358 26.34 -12.69 4.46
C TYR A 358 25.73 -12.32 5.82
N GLU A 359 26.52 -11.73 6.74
CA GLU A 359 26.03 -11.29 8.05
C GLU A 359 24.92 -10.23 7.92
N VAL A 360 25.08 -9.27 7.00
CA VAL A 360 24.07 -8.24 6.70
C VAL A 360 22.79 -8.86 6.15
N GLN A 361 22.89 -9.78 5.17
CA GLN A 361 21.71 -10.44 4.61
C GLN A 361 21.01 -11.36 5.62
N LYS A 362 21.75 -12.00 6.52
CA LYS A 362 21.18 -12.77 7.62
C LYS A 362 20.40 -11.88 8.60
N ALA A 363 20.94 -10.71 8.94
CA ALA A 363 20.24 -9.74 9.79
C ALA A 363 19.00 -9.15 9.06
N ALA A 364 19.09 -8.88 7.75
CA ALA A 364 17.95 -8.44 6.93
C ALA A 364 16.83 -9.48 6.87
N GLN A 365 17.17 -10.76 6.78
CA GLN A 365 16.18 -11.86 6.86
C GLN A 365 15.47 -11.89 8.22
N GLU A 366 16.21 -11.75 9.33
CA GLU A 366 15.60 -11.71 10.66
C GLU A 366 14.69 -10.49 10.83
N THR A 367 15.12 -9.31 10.35
CA THR A 367 14.30 -8.10 10.32
C THR A 367 13.01 -8.32 9.52
N ALA A 368 13.09 -8.97 8.36
CA ALA A 368 11.92 -9.28 7.55
C ALA A 368 10.96 -10.26 8.25
N LEU A 369 11.49 -11.26 9.00
CA LEU A 369 10.69 -12.16 9.83
C LEU A 369 9.96 -11.43 10.96
N LEU A 370 10.64 -10.51 11.66
CA LEU A 370 10.01 -9.69 12.70
C LEU A 370 8.94 -8.76 12.12
N ASN A 371 9.17 -8.17 10.95
CA ASN A 371 8.18 -7.36 10.25
C ASN A 371 6.97 -8.18 9.81
N PHE A 372 7.15 -9.40 9.35
CA PHE A 372 6.04 -10.32 9.02
C PHE A 372 5.21 -10.65 10.26
N LYS A 373 5.85 -11.01 11.39
CA LYS A 373 5.16 -11.22 12.66
C LYS A 373 4.39 -9.99 13.12
N LYS A 374 5.00 -8.80 13.02
CA LYS A 374 4.37 -7.52 13.34
C LYS A 374 3.14 -7.27 12.46
N ALA A 375 3.21 -7.54 11.16
CA ALA A 375 2.08 -7.37 10.25
C ALA A 375 0.89 -8.26 10.65
N ILE A 376 1.14 -9.51 11.04
CA ILE A 376 0.11 -10.43 11.55
C ILE A 376 -0.54 -9.88 12.83
N LEU A 377 0.25 -9.46 13.82
CA LEU A 377 -0.27 -8.92 15.07
C LEU A 377 -1.06 -7.62 14.85
N SER A 378 -0.59 -6.74 13.97
CA SER A 378 -1.30 -5.51 13.60
C SER A 378 -2.62 -5.83 12.90
N ALA A 379 -2.64 -6.80 11.99
CA ALA A 379 -3.85 -7.25 11.33
C ALA A 379 -4.88 -7.81 12.33
N GLY A 380 -4.43 -8.63 13.29
CA GLY A 380 -5.28 -9.15 14.36
C GLY A 380 -5.88 -8.05 15.23
N LYS A 381 -5.06 -7.06 15.62
CA LYS A 381 -5.52 -5.87 16.34
C LYS A 381 -6.58 -5.10 15.55
N GLU A 382 -6.30 -4.77 14.29
CA GLU A 382 -7.20 -3.99 13.43
C GLU A 382 -8.57 -4.66 13.26
N VAL A 383 -8.60 -5.97 13.02
CA VAL A 383 -9.87 -6.73 12.94
C VAL A 383 -10.61 -6.70 14.28
N SER A 384 -9.92 -6.96 15.39
CA SER A 384 -10.54 -6.97 16.72
C SER A 384 -11.13 -5.61 17.09
N ASP A 385 -10.37 -4.53 16.87
CA ASP A 385 -10.81 -3.16 17.15
C ASP A 385 -12.01 -2.78 16.27
N ALA A 386 -11.92 -3.05 14.96
CA ALA A 386 -12.98 -2.71 14.01
C ALA A 386 -14.28 -3.47 14.27
N MET A 387 -14.19 -4.75 14.62
CA MET A 387 -15.37 -5.54 15.00
C MET A 387 -16.06 -5.01 16.24
N HIS A 388 -15.28 -4.69 17.29
CA HIS A 388 -15.83 -4.17 18.53
C HIS A 388 -16.49 -2.81 18.30
N GLN A 389 -15.87 -1.91 17.56
CA GLN A 389 -16.40 -0.60 17.22
C GLN A 389 -17.68 -0.71 16.40
N PHE A 390 -17.70 -1.59 15.38
CA PHE A 390 -18.87 -1.79 14.52
C PHE A 390 -20.05 -2.37 15.29
N SER A 391 -19.83 -3.40 16.13
CA SER A 391 -20.90 -4.06 16.90
C SER A 391 -21.52 -3.16 17.98
N SER A 392 -20.72 -2.27 18.58
CA SER A 392 -21.21 -1.34 19.63
C SER A 392 -21.99 -0.15 19.06
N GLN A 393 -21.77 0.18 17.78
CA GLN A 393 -22.32 1.40 17.18
C GLN A 393 -23.83 1.37 16.99
N ASP A 394 -24.45 0.22 16.76
CA ASP A 394 -25.90 0.09 16.60
C ASP A 394 -26.65 0.47 17.90
N VAL A 395 -26.14 0.03 19.06
CA VAL A 395 -26.66 0.43 20.37
C VAL A 395 -26.45 1.92 20.61
N PHE A 396 -25.28 2.46 20.23
CA PHE A 396 -25.01 3.89 20.36
C PHE A 396 -25.98 4.75 19.54
N ILE A 397 -26.26 4.38 18.28
CA ILE A 397 -27.24 5.07 17.42
C ILE A 397 -28.64 5.01 18.05
N GLN A 398 -29.05 3.85 18.57
CA GLN A 398 -30.35 3.70 19.24
C GLN A 398 -30.47 4.67 20.42
N LEU A 399 -29.46 4.75 21.28
CA LEU A 399 -29.46 5.66 22.43
C LEU A 399 -29.50 7.14 22.00
N LYS A 400 -28.70 7.51 20.96
CA LYS A 400 -28.71 8.89 20.42
C LYS A 400 -30.03 9.25 19.75
N THR A 401 -30.70 8.29 19.11
CA THR A 401 -32.03 8.51 18.53
C THR A 401 -33.09 8.70 19.62
N GLN A 402 -33.01 7.96 20.74
CA GLN A 402 -33.91 8.15 21.89
C GLN A 402 -33.65 9.50 22.57
N GLU A 403 -32.38 9.90 22.73
CA GLU A 403 -32.00 11.22 23.25
C GLU A 403 -32.58 12.35 22.39
N MET A 404 -32.41 12.27 21.07
CA MET A 404 -32.96 13.21 20.10
C MET A 404 -34.49 13.32 20.23
N LYS A 405 -35.19 12.19 20.31
CA LYS A 405 -36.65 12.17 20.45
C LYS A 405 -37.11 12.82 21.77
N ALA A 406 -36.40 12.53 22.87
CA ALA A 406 -36.71 13.15 24.16
C ALA A 406 -36.54 14.67 24.14
N TYR A 407 -35.50 15.18 23.49
CA TYR A 407 -35.31 16.62 23.32
C TYR A 407 -36.31 17.26 22.34
N GLN A 408 -36.75 16.52 21.33
CA GLN A 408 -37.84 16.96 20.47
C GLN A 408 -39.15 17.10 21.22
N ASP A 409 -39.54 16.09 22.00
CA ASP A 409 -40.75 16.13 22.87
C ASP A 409 -40.62 17.27 23.87
N ALA A 410 -39.47 17.46 24.52
CA ALA A 410 -39.23 18.55 25.47
C ALA A 410 -39.36 19.93 24.81
N THR A 411 -38.92 20.07 23.56
CA THR A 411 -39.05 21.30 22.77
C THR A 411 -40.50 21.59 22.49
N ASP A 412 -41.31 20.59 22.09
CA ASP A 412 -42.72 20.76 21.78
C ASP A 412 -43.53 21.07 23.04
N TYR A 413 -43.25 20.40 24.16
CA TYR A 413 -43.89 20.74 25.46
C TYR A 413 -43.51 22.13 25.97
N SER A 414 -42.23 22.52 25.86
CA SER A 414 -41.81 23.85 26.30
C SER A 414 -42.49 24.96 25.50
N LYS A 415 -42.72 24.77 24.19
CA LYS A 415 -43.49 25.70 23.36
C LYS A 415 -44.95 25.83 23.84
N GLN A 416 -45.64 24.69 24.09
CA GLN A 416 -47.02 24.68 24.56
C GLN A 416 -47.17 25.35 25.92
N LEU A 417 -46.22 25.12 26.83
CA LEU A 417 -46.18 25.76 28.15
C LEU A 417 -45.90 27.29 28.04
N PHE A 418 -45.01 27.69 27.13
CA PHE A 418 -44.74 29.10 26.86
C PHE A 418 -45.99 29.80 26.29
N ASP A 419 -46.66 29.21 25.33
CA ASP A 419 -47.91 29.73 24.73
C ASP A 419 -49.01 29.88 25.76
N SER A 420 -49.02 29.03 26.81
CA SER A 420 -49.92 29.06 27.94
C SER A 420 -49.47 30.01 29.07
N GLY A 421 -48.30 30.68 28.90
CA GLY A 421 -47.73 31.60 29.90
C GLY A 421 -47.20 30.93 31.18
N MET A 422 -46.96 29.59 31.14
CA MET A 422 -46.53 28.84 32.33
C MET A 422 -45.00 28.80 32.50
N VAL A 423 -44.23 29.01 31.42
CA VAL A 423 -42.77 29.04 31.45
C VAL A 423 -42.24 30.27 30.70
N ASN A 424 -40.98 30.65 31.00
CA ASN A 424 -40.35 31.72 30.25
C ASN A 424 -39.74 31.18 28.94
N TYR A 425 -39.46 32.09 28.00
CA TYR A 425 -38.92 31.71 26.69
C TYR A 425 -37.52 31.10 26.76
N LEU A 426 -36.77 31.26 27.85
CA LEU A 426 -35.44 30.67 28.03
C LEU A 426 -35.50 29.14 28.04
N GLU A 427 -36.58 28.57 28.57
CA GLU A 427 -36.80 27.09 28.54
C GLU A 427 -36.95 26.58 27.12
N VAL A 428 -37.73 27.27 26.28
CA VAL A 428 -37.89 26.94 24.87
C VAL A 428 -36.55 26.98 24.14
N ILE A 429 -35.77 28.06 24.37
CA ILE A 429 -34.43 28.21 23.78
C ILE A 429 -33.50 27.03 24.18
N THR A 430 -33.51 26.70 25.48
CA THR A 430 -32.64 25.62 26.00
C THR A 430 -33.00 24.27 25.39
N ALA A 431 -34.29 23.94 25.31
CA ALA A 431 -34.78 22.72 24.67
C ALA A 431 -34.38 22.67 23.18
N GLU A 432 -34.55 23.77 22.45
CA GLU A 432 -34.17 23.93 21.05
C GLU A 432 -32.68 23.70 20.79
N VAL A 433 -31.81 24.27 21.63
CA VAL A 433 -30.34 24.07 21.50
C VAL A 433 -29.99 22.62 21.74
N ASN A 434 -30.59 21.98 22.74
CA ASN A 434 -30.36 20.58 23.03
C ASN A 434 -30.86 19.66 21.88
N ARG A 435 -32.04 19.98 21.32
CA ARG A 435 -32.59 19.25 20.15
C ARG A 435 -31.64 19.33 18.95
N LEU A 436 -31.19 20.55 18.59
CA LEU A 436 -30.24 20.73 17.48
C LEU A 436 -28.98 19.88 17.68
N ASN A 437 -28.37 19.94 18.88
CA ASN A 437 -27.17 19.18 19.17
C ASN A 437 -27.41 17.66 19.09
N ALA A 438 -28.58 17.18 19.49
CA ALA A 438 -28.95 15.79 19.40
C ALA A 438 -29.16 15.34 17.94
N GLU A 439 -29.84 16.15 17.11
CA GLU A 439 -30.03 15.88 15.67
C GLU A 439 -28.70 15.78 14.94
N LEU A 440 -27.79 16.75 15.16
CA LEU A 440 -26.44 16.72 14.60
C LEU A 440 -25.63 15.49 15.08
N SER A 441 -25.83 15.09 16.35
CA SER A 441 -25.17 13.90 16.92
C SER A 441 -25.68 12.60 16.29
N VAL A 442 -26.96 12.48 15.95
CA VAL A 442 -27.53 11.31 15.26
C VAL A 442 -26.92 11.19 13.85
N ALA A 443 -26.87 12.28 13.09
CA ALA A 443 -26.26 12.27 11.76
C ALA A 443 -24.79 11.81 11.82
N ASN A 444 -24.04 12.32 12.81
CA ASN A 444 -22.65 11.90 13.03
C ASN A 444 -22.52 10.42 13.45
N ALA A 445 -23.43 9.93 14.30
CA ALA A 445 -23.44 8.52 14.72
C ALA A 445 -23.73 7.57 13.55
N GLN A 446 -24.61 7.94 12.63
CA GLN A 446 -24.89 7.19 11.41
C GLN A 446 -23.68 7.13 10.48
N PHE A 447 -23.03 8.26 10.25
CA PHE A 447 -21.76 8.30 9.49
C PHE A 447 -20.69 7.41 10.14
N THR A 448 -20.51 7.52 11.47
CA THR A 448 -19.50 6.73 12.20
C THR A 448 -19.74 5.22 12.05
N ARG A 449 -21.01 4.78 12.00
CA ARG A 449 -21.35 3.38 11.71
C ARG A 449 -20.84 2.93 10.35
N MET A 450 -21.03 3.75 9.32
CA MET A 450 -20.56 3.46 7.97
C MET A 450 -19.02 3.43 7.92
N GLN A 451 -18.39 4.37 8.58
CA GLN A 451 -16.91 4.44 8.71
C GLN A 451 -16.35 3.19 9.39
N TYR A 452 -16.96 2.72 10.49
CA TYR A 452 -16.54 1.48 11.16
C TYR A 452 -16.76 0.25 10.29
N GLY A 453 -17.85 0.21 9.51
CA GLY A 453 -18.09 -0.86 8.55
C GLY A 453 -17.06 -0.88 7.41
N ILE A 454 -16.68 0.28 6.86
CA ILE A 454 -15.62 0.40 5.86
C ILE A 454 -14.29 -0.06 6.44
N THR A 455 -13.99 0.38 7.67
CA THR A 455 -12.76 -0.01 8.37
C THR A 455 -12.70 -1.52 8.60
N LEU A 456 -13.80 -2.12 9.01
CA LEU A 456 -13.92 -3.57 9.20
C LEU A 456 -13.75 -4.32 7.87
N TYR A 457 -14.43 -3.90 6.81
CA TYR A 457 -14.29 -4.49 5.49
C TYR A 457 -12.85 -4.47 4.98
N LYS A 458 -12.16 -3.33 5.13
CA LYS A 458 -10.73 -3.19 4.83
C LYS A 458 -9.86 -4.07 5.73
N ALA A 459 -10.11 -4.08 7.05
CA ALA A 459 -9.35 -4.89 8.01
C ALA A 459 -9.46 -6.40 7.73
N LEU A 460 -10.60 -6.85 7.21
CA LEU A 460 -10.80 -8.22 6.74
C LEU A 460 -10.06 -8.53 5.43
N GLY A 461 -9.53 -7.54 4.72
CA GLY A 461 -8.79 -7.68 3.47
C GLY A 461 -9.60 -7.39 2.22
N GLY A 462 -10.76 -6.73 2.34
CA GLY A 462 -11.61 -6.31 1.23
C GLY A 462 -11.12 -5.05 0.51
N GLY A 463 -11.83 -4.66 -0.57
CA GLY A 463 -11.64 -3.37 -1.27
C GLY A 463 -10.85 -3.42 -2.56
N TRP A 464 -10.10 -4.49 -2.85
CA TRP A 464 -9.29 -4.61 -4.07
C TRP A 464 -9.90 -5.57 -5.12
N ARG A 465 -11.04 -6.21 -4.82
CA ARG A 465 -11.75 -7.15 -5.70
C ARG A 465 -12.97 -6.52 -6.34
#